data_013f5571519232ab5010c9490050cc7f
#
_entry.id   013f5571519232ab5010c9490050cc7f
#
_cell.length_a   1.000
_cell.length_b   1.000
_cell.length_c   1.000
_cell.angle_alpha   90.00
_cell.angle_beta   90.00
_cell.angle_gamma   90.00
#
_symmetry.space_group_name_H-M   'P 1'
#
loop_
_entity.id
_entity.type
_entity.pdbx_description
1 polymer ?
#
loop_
_entity_poly.entity_id
_entity_poly.type
_entity_poly.pdbx_seq_one_letter_code
_entity_poly.pdbx_strand_id
1 'polypeptide(L)' 'MDSEFLRHEPCEVCGSSDAKAVYSDGNTFCFSCHNLTRGE' A
#
# COMPACT_ATOMS: atom_id res chain seq x y z
N MET A 1 -0.07 -6.13 17.36
CA MET A 1 0.80 -6.04 16.26
C MET A 1 0.77 -4.70 15.65
N ASP A 2 1.89 -4.09 15.52
CA ASP A 2 1.97 -2.74 15.09
C ASP A 2 2.36 -2.66 13.63
N SER A 3 1.51 -2.02 12.89
CA SER A 3 1.73 -1.80 11.48
C SER A 3 2.10 -0.35 11.31
N GLU A 4 3.33 -0.10 10.87
CA GLU A 4 3.81 1.25 10.69
C GLU A 4 3.89 1.60 9.23
N PHE A 5 3.46 2.81 8.90
CA PHE A 5 3.59 3.29 7.53
C PHE A 5 5.08 3.51 7.21
N LEU A 6 5.54 2.93 6.11
CA LEU A 6 6.92 3.05 5.70
C LEU A 6 7.11 4.03 4.56
N ARG A 7 6.36 3.86 3.49
CA ARG A 7 6.54 4.70 2.31
C ARG A 7 5.37 4.55 1.36
N HIS A 8 5.31 5.43 0.38
CA HIS A 8 4.35 5.32 -0.71
C HIS A 8 5.03 4.66 -1.92
N GLU A 9 4.22 3.95 -2.70
CA GLU A 9 4.68 3.33 -3.93
C GLU A 9 3.64 3.50 -5.02
N PRO A 10 4.02 3.34 -6.28
CA PRO A 10 3.04 3.43 -7.37
C PRO A 10 2.12 2.22 -7.35
N CYS A 11 0.86 2.47 -7.64
CA CYS A 11 -0.13 1.40 -7.70
C CYS A 11 -0.33 0.98 -9.15
N GLU A 12 0.02 -0.26 -9.46
CA GLU A 12 -0.10 -0.77 -10.83
C GLU A 12 -1.55 -0.99 -11.23
N VAL A 13 -2.40 -1.22 -10.27
CA VAL A 13 -3.79 -1.55 -10.56
C VAL A 13 -4.54 -0.36 -11.10
N CYS A 14 -4.39 0.79 -10.47
CA CYS A 14 -5.11 1.99 -10.90
C CYS A 14 -4.20 3.00 -11.59
N GLY A 15 -2.91 2.72 -11.68
CA GLY A 15 -1.99 3.60 -12.37
C GLY A 15 -1.56 4.84 -11.61
N SER A 16 -1.86 4.90 -10.33
CA SER A 16 -1.46 6.05 -9.51
C SER A 16 0.04 6.03 -9.27
N SER A 17 0.63 7.21 -9.18
CA SER A 17 2.07 7.31 -9.01
C SER A 17 2.51 7.04 -7.57
N ASP A 18 1.67 7.36 -6.58
CA ASP A 18 2.07 7.18 -5.20
C ASP A 18 0.90 6.93 -4.26
N ALA A 19 -0.16 6.32 -4.76
CA ALA A 19 -1.34 6.08 -3.96
C ALA A 19 -1.24 4.84 -3.08
N LYS A 20 -0.22 4.02 -3.26
CA LYS A 20 -0.07 2.79 -2.50
C LYS A 20 0.77 3.05 -1.25
N ALA A 21 0.20 2.76 -0.09
CA ALA A 21 0.90 2.88 1.18
C ALA A 21 1.49 1.54 1.57
N VAL A 22 2.76 1.53 1.94
CA VAL A 22 3.45 0.30 2.33
C VAL A 22 3.68 0.32 3.83
N TYR A 23 3.36 -0.77 4.50
CA TYR A 23 3.46 -0.87 5.95
C TYR A 23 4.49 -1.91 6.37
N SER A 24 4.96 -1.76 7.62
CA SER A 24 6.05 -2.60 8.13
C SER A 24 5.68 -4.07 8.26
N ASP A 25 4.41 -4.38 8.33
CA ASP A 25 3.98 -5.77 8.44
C ASP A 25 3.84 -6.44 7.07
N GLY A 26 4.23 -5.74 6.01
CA GLY A 26 4.17 -6.28 4.66
C GLY A 26 2.88 -5.98 3.94
N ASN A 27 1.93 -5.36 4.60
CA ASN A 27 0.67 -5.02 3.97
C ASN A 27 0.81 -3.76 3.13
N THR A 28 -0.01 -3.64 2.09
CA THR A 28 -0.07 -2.43 1.30
C THR A 28 -1.51 -2.08 1.03
N PHE A 29 -1.77 -0.79 0.92
CA PHE A 29 -3.14 -0.32 0.65
C PHE A 29 -3.10 0.84 -0.33
N CYS A 30 -3.89 0.75 -1.38
CA CYS A 30 -3.98 1.82 -2.37
C CYS A 30 -5.20 2.68 -2.06
N PHE A 31 -4.95 3.98 -1.85
CA PHE A 31 -6.04 4.90 -1.52
C PHE A 31 -6.86 5.29 -2.74
N SER A 32 -6.31 5.11 -3.92
CA SER A 32 -7.00 5.50 -5.14
C SER A 32 -8.04 4.47 -5.56
N CYS A 33 -7.66 3.20 -5.56
CA CYS A 33 -8.58 2.15 -5.96
C CYS A 33 -9.03 1.27 -4.79
N HIS A 34 -8.59 1.59 -3.59
CA HIS A 34 -8.95 0.86 -2.37
C HIS A 34 -8.53 -0.61 -2.42
N ASN A 35 -7.40 -0.86 -3.06
CA ASN A 35 -6.91 -2.22 -3.17
C ASN A 35 -5.99 -2.55 -2.01
N LEU A 36 -6.38 -3.54 -1.20
CA LEU A 36 -5.59 -3.96 -0.05
C LEU A 36 -4.84 -5.23 -0.39
N THR A 37 -3.53 -5.23 -0.15
CA THR A 37 -2.71 -6.41 -0.37
C THR A 37 -2.06 -6.80 0.95
N ARG A 38 -2.17 -8.06 1.30
CA ARG A 38 -1.57 -8.55 2.52
C ARG A 38 -0.21 -9.12 2.25
N GLY A 39 0.73 -8.85 3.15
CA GLY A 39 2.12 -9.18 2.93
C GLY A 39 2.53 -10.59 3.33
N GLU A 40 1.68 -11.33 3.97
CA GLU A 40 2.12 -12.65 4.38
C GLU A 40 1.55 -13.78 3.56
#